data_1869c0046f0600c66d8b3d243b008bfb
#
_entry.id   1869c0046f0600c66d8b3d243b008bfb
#
_cell.length_a   1.000
_cell.length_b   1.000
_cell.length_c   1.000
_cell.angle_alpha   90.00
_cell.angle_beta   90.00
_cell.angle_gamma   90.00
#
_symmetry.space_group_name_H-M   'P 1'
#
loop_
_entity.id
_entity.type
_entity.pdbx_description
1 polymer ?
#
loop_
_entity_poly.entity_id
_entity_poly.type
_entity_poly.pdbx_seq_one_letter_code
_entity_poly.pdbx_strand_id
1 'polypeptide(L)'
;MEKGLPHCKLAVAQAMVKAGKVRSTFSALAGGAEMGFDFDGMLAVVTALTAADFCMTSHADHQVWQDVYRPTTPAGEVYLKLTVIDELLIVSFKEL
;
A
#
# COMPACT_ATOMS: atom_id res chain seq x y z
N MET A 1 -14.03 -8.67 -7.93
CA MET A 1 -14.89 -8.45 -6.75
C MET A 1 -14.26 -7.39 -5.85
N GLU A 2 -15.10 -6.54 -5.25
CA GLU A 2 -14.67 -5.44 -4.41
C GLU A 2 -15.45 -5.42 -3.11
N LYS A 3 -14.89 -4.86 -2.08
CA LYS A 3 -15.61 -4.62 -0.84
C LYS A 3 -15.15 -3.32 -0.19
N GLY A 4 -16.01 -2.74 0.65
CA GLY A 4 -15.80 -1.43 1.26
C GLY A 4 -15.02 -1.43 2.57
N LEU A 5 -14.48 -2.58 2.98
CA LEU A 5 -13.68 -2.69 4.19
C LEU A 5 -12.32 -3.30 3.84
N PRO A 6 -11.23 -2.87 4.49
CA PRO A 6 -9.92 -3.47 4.25
C PRO A 6 -9.96 -4.97 4.56
N HIS A 7 -9.31 -5.76 3.71
CA HIS A 7 -9.14 -7.18 3.97
C HIS A 7 -8.15 -7.39 5.11
N CYS A 8 -7.06 -6.63 5.12
CA CYS A 8 -6.10 -6.63 6.21
C CYS A 8 -6.27 -5.35 7.02
N LYS A 9 -6.39 -5.48 8.33
CA LYS A 9 -6.51 -4.30 9.20
C LYS A 9 -5.29 -3.41 9.03
N LEU A 10 -5.53 -2.11 8.88
CA LEU A 10 -4.45 -1.14 8.67
C LEU A 10 -3.40 -1.21 9.79
N ALA A 11 -3.84 -1.35 11.04
CA ALA A 11 -2.90 -1.43 12.16
C ALA A 11 -1.96 -2.63 12.04
N VAL A 12 -2.45 -3.75 11.48
CA VAL A 12 -1.63 -4.94 11.26
C VAL A 12 -0.59 -4.67 10.17
N ALA A 13 -1.02 -4.06 9.07
CA ALA A 13 -0.09 -3.70 7.99
C ALA A 13 1.01 -2.75 8.49
N GLN A 14 0.62 -1.76 9.29
CA GLN A 14 1.58 -0.80 9.85
C GLN A 14 2.54 -1.46 10.84
N ALA A 15 2.05 -2.42 11.61
CA ALA A 15 2.90 -3.18 12.53
C ALA A 15 3.92 -4.04 11.77
N MET A 16 3.54 -4.58 10.62
CA MET A 16 4.47 -5.35 9.78
C MET A 16 5.60 -4.46 9.26
N VAL A 17 5.28 -3.22 8.86
CA VAL A 17 6.30 -2.27 8.44
C VAL A 17 7.31 -2.04 9.58
N LYS A 18 6.82 -1.81 10.79
CA LYS A 18 7.68 -1.57 11.95
C LYS A 18 8.53 -2.77 12.28
N ALA A 19 8.04 -3.97 12.03
CA ALA A 19 8.76 -5.21 12.28
C ALA A 19 9.74 -5.57 11.17
N GLY A 20 9.78 -4.79 10.10
CA GLY A 20 10.63 -5.09 8.95
C GLY A 20 10.09 -6.21 8.06
N LYS A 21 8.81 -6.57 8.24
CA LYS A 21 8.19 -7.64 7.47
C LYS A 21 7.41 -7.05 6.30
N VAL A 22 8.12 -6.42 5.40
CA VAL A 22 7.53 -5.71 4.27
C VAL A 22 8.42 -5.83 3.05
N ARG A 23 7.78 -6.01 1.89
CA ARG A 23 8.46 -6.06 0.60
C ARG A 23 7.69 -5.23 -0.40
N SER A 24 8.28 -5.00 -1.56
CA SER A 24 7.66 -4.24 -2.63
C SER A 24 7.89 -4.95 -3.95
N THR A 25 6.93 -4.81 -4.86
CA THR A 25 7.15 -5.23 -6.25
C THR A 25 8.12 -4.26 -6.91
N PHE A 26 8.75 -4.70 -8.00
CA PHE A 26 9.62 -3.82 -8.79
C PHE A 26 8.83 -2.62 -9.34
N SER A 27 7.62 -2.85 -9.82
CA SER A 27 6.83 -1.76 -10.39
C SER A 27 6.42 -0.73 -9.33
N ALA A 28 6.17 -1.16 -8.09
CA ALA A 28 5.88 -0.22 -7.01
C ALA A 28 7.11 0.62 -6.67
N LEU A 29 8.30 0.00 -6.64
CA LEU A 29 9.53 0.74 -6.41
C LEU A 29 9.76 1.77 -7.51
N ALA A 30 9.56 1.40 -8.77
CA ALA A 30 9.73 2.31 -9.90
C ALA A 30 8.73 3.46 -9.82
N GLY A 31 7.47 3.17 -9.52
CA GLY A 31 6.45 4.21 -9.39
C GLY A 31 6.75 5.17 -8.24
N GLY A 32 7.23 4.64 -7.12
CA GLY A 32 7.64 5.47 -5.99
C GLY A 32 8.82 6.38 -6.36
N ALA A 33 9.80 5.82 -7.04
CA ALA A 33 10.97 6.58 -7.48
C ALA A 33 10.59 7.74 -8.41
N GLU A 34 9.62 7.52 -9.29
CA GLU A 34 9.13 8.58 -10.19
C GLU A 34 8.52 9.74 -9.41
N MET A 35 7.97 9.48 -8.23
CA MET A 35 7.40 10.51 -7.37
C MET A 35 8.42 11.08 -6.38
N GLY A 36 9.66 10.61 -6.41
CA GLY A 36 10.70 11.06 -5.52
C GLY A 36 10.78 10.30 -4.20
N PHE A 37 10.15 9.14 -4.10
CA PHE A 37 10.21 8.30 -2.90
C PHE A 37 11.23 7.18 -3.09
N ASP A 38 12.11 7.01 -2.09
CA ASP A 38 12.86 5.77 -1.95
C ASP A 38 12.00 4.77 -1.17
N PHE A 39 12.54 3.59 -0.91
CA PHE A 39 11.76 2.56 -0.21
C PHE A 39 11.37 3.04 1.19
N ASP A 40 12.28 3.66 1.92
CA ASP A 40 11.97 4.17 3.27
C ASP A 40 10.87 5.25 3.21
N GLY A 41 10.90 6.08 2.18
CA GLY A 41 9.86 7.09 1.97
C GLY A 41 8.50 6.45 1.69
N MET A 42 8.49 5.35 0.92
CA MET A 42 7.26 4.60 0.67
C MET A 42 6.73 3.99 1.97
N LEU A 43 7.61 3.45 2.81
CA LEU A 43 7.21 2.89 4.10
C LEU A 43 6.64 3.96 5.03
N ALA A 44 7.20 5.17 4.97
CA ALA A 44 6.67 6.28 5.76
C ALA A 44 5.25 6.64 5.34
N VAL A 45 4.94 6.55 4.04
CA VAL A 45 3.57 6.76 3.55
C VAL A 45 2.63 5.70 4.13
N VAL A 46 3.05 4.44 4.13
CA VAL A 46 2.22 3.35 4.67
C VAL A 46 1.97 3.57 6.17
N THR A 47 3.00 3.95 6.93
CA THR A 47 2.83 4.19 8.37
C THR A 47 1.96 5.40 8.68
N ALA A 48 1.86 6.34 7.77
CA ALA A 48 1.04 7.53 7.93
C ALA A 48 -0.40 7.36 7.46
N LEU A 49 -0.74 6.21 6.86
CA LEU A 49 -2.11 5.96 6.38
C LEU A 49 -3.12 6.02 7.52
N THR A 50 -4.30 6.54 7.18
CA THR A 50 -5.45 6.55 8.10
C THR A 50 -6.60 5.80 7.43
N ALA A 51 -7.63 5.51 8.22
CA ALA A 51 -8.83 4.85 7.69
C ALA A 51 -9.48 5.69 6.57
N ALA A 52 -9.35 7.01 6.62
CA ALA A 52 -9.92 7.88 5.59
C ALA A 52 -9.25 7.73 4.23
N ASP A 53 -8.03 7.20 4.20
CA ASP A 53 -7.30 7.00 2.95
C ASP A 53 -7.73 5.73 2.23
N PHE A 54 -8.47 4.86 2.90
CA PHE A 54 -8.91 3.60 2.31
C PHE A 54 -9.90 3.85 1.19
N CYS A 55 -9.69 3.20 0.04
CA CYS A 55 -10.56 3.31 -1.12
C CYS A 55 -11.43 2.07 -1.29
N MET A 56 -10.81 0.92 -1.45
CA MET A 56 -11.54 -0.32 -1.71
C MET A 56 -10.63 -1.51 -1.54
N THR A 57 -11.23 -2.69 -1.44
CA THR A 57 -10.50 -3.96 -1.49
C THR A 57 -10.95 -4.69 -2.75
N SER A 58 -9.98 -5.19 -3.51
CA SER A 58 -10.23 -5.87 -4.77
C SER A 58 -9.68 -7.28 -4.72
N HIS A 59 -10.40 -8.21 -5.34
CA HIS A 59 -9.99 -9.61 -5.50
C HIS A 59 -10.12 -9.96 -6.97
N ALA A 60 -9.30 -9.26 -7.80
CA ALA A 60 -9.49 -9.31 -9.24
C ALA A 60 -8.87 -10.53 -9.90
N ASP A 61 -7.65 -10.87 -9.57
CA ASP A 61 -6.89 -11.81 -10.38
C ASP A 61 -6.44 -13.07 -9.69
N HIS A 62 -5.99 -13.06 -8.47
CA HIS A 62 -5.23 -14.17 -7.91
C HIS A 62 -5.80 -14.59 -6.61
N GLN A 63 -6.81 -14.87 -6.23
CA GLN A 63 -7.22 -15.43 -4.95
C GLN A 63 -6.61 -14.71 -3.74
N VAL A 64 -6.13 -13.48 -3.96
CA VAL A 64 -5.56 -12.67 -2.90
C VAL A 64 -6.22 -11.31 -2.91
N TRP A 65 -6.73 -10.91 -1.75
CA TRP A 65 -7.34 -9.60 -1.61
C TRP A 65 -6.25 -8.53 -1.59
N GLN A 66 -6.48 -7.43 -2.29
CA GLN A 66 -5.55 -6.31 -2.37
C GLN A 66 -6.28 -5.05 -1.92
N ASP A 67 -5.77 -4.43 -0.87
CA ASP A 67 -6.36 -3.22 -0.31
C ASP A 67 -5.79 -1.99 -1.01
N VAL A 68 -6.66 -1.12 -1.49
CA VAL A 68 -6.26 0.10 -2.20
C VAL A 68 -6.47 1.30 -1.29
N TYR A 69 -5.43 2.11 -1.16
CA TYR A 69 -5.45 3.36 -0.41
C TYR A 69 -5.08 4.51 -1.35
N ARG A 70 -5.60 5.69 -1.07
CA ARG A 70 -5.33 6.88 -1.88
C ARG A 70 -4.92 8.04 -0.98
N PRO A 71 -3.74 7.95 -0.35
CA PRO A 71 -3.29 9.02 0.53
C PRO A 71 -2.82 10.24 -0.25
N THR A 72 -2.94 11.41 0.38
CA THR A 72 -2.36 12.65 -0.14
C THR A 72 -1.02 12.83 0.54
N THR A 73 0.03 13.06 -0.26
CA THR A 73 1.39 13.27 0.23
C THR A 73 1.90 14.62 -0.27
N PRO A 74 3.03 15.12 0.26
CA PRO A 74 3.62 16.35 -0.28
C PRO A 74 3.97 16.25 -1.77
N ALA A 75 4.16 15.02 -2.29
CA ALA A 75 4.44 14.79 -3.71
C ALA A 75 3.16 14.59 -4.53
N GLY A 76 1.98 14.68 -3.91
CA GLY A 76 0.70 14.51 -4.57
C GLY A 76 -0.05 13.28 -4.09
N GLU A 77 -1.18 12.99 -4.72
CA GLU A 77 -1.98 11.83 -4.38
C GLU A 77 -1.34 10.56 -4.92
N VAL A 78 -1.38 9.51 -4.11
CA VAL A 78 -0.75 8.23 -4.42
C VAL A 78 -1.82 7.16 -4.57
N TYR A 79 -1.67 6.32 -5.58
CA TYR A 79 -2.40 5.06 -5.70
C TYR A 79 -1.54 3.98 -5.05
N LEU A 80 -1.99 3.48 -3.91
CA LEU A 80 -1.22 2.53 -3.11
C LEU A 80 -2.03 1.26 -2.96
N LYS A 81 -1.45 0.13 -3.37
CA LYS A 81 -2.12 -1.17 -3.27
C LYS A 81 -1.26 -2.09 -2.42
N LEU A 82 -1.89 -2.67 -1.40
CA LEU A 82 -1.22 -3.53 -0.41
C LEU A 82 -1.90 -4.90 -0.36
N THR A 83 -1.10 -5.92 -0.10
CA THR A 83 -1.63 -7.25 0.24
C THR A 83 -0.72 -7.89 1.28
N VAL A 84 -1.19 -8.96 1.91
CA VAL A 84 -0.39 -9.72 2.87
C VAL A 84 -0.28 -11.14 2.37
N ILE A 85 0.95 -11.56 2.11
CA ILE A 85 1.31 -12.94 1.76
C ILE A 85 2.54 -13.25 2.60
N ASP A 86 2.33 -13.80 3.78
CA ASP A 86 3.35 -14.00 4.81
C ASP A 86 3.89 -12.68 5.37
N GLU A 87 4.22 -11.75 4.49
CA GLU A 87 4.65 -10.40 4.83
C GLU A 87 3.78 -9.40 4.09
N LEU A 88 3.84 -8.16 4.50
CA LEU A 88 3.17 -7.08 3.76
C LEU A 88 3.89 -6.89 2.43
N LEU A 89 3.11 -6.83 1.35
CA LEU A 89 3.63 -6.57 0.02
C LEU A 89 3.02 -5.29 -0.52
N ILE A 90 3.86 -4.33 -0.88
CA ILE A 90 3.41 -3.14 -1.61
C ILE A 90 3.33 -3.55 -3.08
N VAL A 91 2.11 -3.73 -3.57
CA VAL A 91 1.86 -4.22 -4.94
C VAL A 91 1.98 -3.09 -5.96
N SER A 92 1.47 -1.92 -5.61
CA SER A 92 1.52 -0.73 -6.47
C SER A 92 1.77 0.51 -5.63
N PHE A 93 2.53 1.43 -6.16
CA PHE A 93 2.79 2.73 -5.56
C PHE A 93 3.07 3.68 -6.72
N LYS A 94 2.14 4.55 -7.02
CA LYS A 94 2.29 5.43 -8.19
C LYS A 94 1.43 6.66 -8.02
N GLU A 95 1.72 7.66 -8.82
CA GLU A 95 0.89 8.86 -8.85
C GLU A 95 -0.53 8.52 -9.30
N LEU A 96 -1.48 9.13 -8.63
CA LEU A 96 -2.89 8.88 -8.91
C LEU A 96 -3.34 9.52 -10.22
#